data_b5adcdb8a15b8a52d5ef43ddd388ed1b
#
_entry.id   b5adcdb8a15b8a52d5ef43ddd388ed1b
#
_cell.length_a   1.000
_cell.length_b   1.000
_cell.length_c   1.000
_cell.angle_alpha   90.00
_cell.angle_beta   90.00
_cell.angle_gamma   90.00
#
_symmetry.space_group_name_H-M   'P 1'
#
loop_
_entity.id
_entity.type
_entity.pdbx_description
1 polymer ?
#
loop_
_entity_poly.entity_id
_entity_poly.type
_entity_poly.pdbx_seq_one_letter_code
_entity_poly.pdbx_strand_id
1 'polypeptide(L)'
;MNSLVPHTVFKDYGAVFDNLDVAESTRIDYRYRLPLFVSYVNLYGFDTNTYLNYKRHLRATAWSVSTKNKHLIVARVFLKEMHRQGLIPTDVTHNVKLFKQSKQHKKRGLNDIDIKRLTMWLSDLSDTPENDRLKAIFSLLLLQGLRLVEVCRLDVEDFDRENERLFVWGKGRDDKEPVPLLPQSVTSLRQYLRSNEVKEGALFRSNSHSQMGRRLSTRGLREIISVIFKMLHINKTAHGTRHFYTSQLLKHMPGELLDVAQFTRHRSIEMLREYDNRNKQDFALDKVISAFAGVSF
;
A
#
# COMPACT_ATOMS: atom_id res chain seq x y z
N MET A 1 -25.76 -1.52 -36.19
CA MET A 1 -25.58 -0.68 -34.97
C MET A 1 -24.51 0.34 -35.33
N ASN A 2 -24.88 1.61 -35.38
CA ASN A 2 -23.90 2.68 -35.68
C ASN A 2 -22.94 2.81 -34.47
N SER A 3 -21.67 2.47 -34.67
CA SER A 3 -20.62 2.75 -33.69
C SER A 3 -20.51 4.28 -33.53
N LEU A 4 -20.67 4.80 -32.32
CA LEU A 4 -20.56 6.23 -32.03
C LEU A 4 -19.13 6.78 -32.23
N VAL A 5 -18.14 5.91 -32.49
CA VAL A 5 -16.72 6.28 -32.61
C VAL A 5 -16.04 5.40 -33.64
N PRO A 6 -15.22 5.96 -34.53
CA PRO A 6 -14.41 5.18 -35.47
C PRO A 6 -13.45 4.23 -34.72
N HIS A 7 -13.26 3.01 -35.18
CA HIS A 7 -12.29 2.03 -34.64
C HIS A 7 -10.87 2.57 -34.47
N THR A 8 -10.51 3.62 -35.21
CA THR A 8 -9.19 4.28 -35.15
C THR A 8 -8.93 5.03 -33.86
N VAL A 9 -9.96 5.50 -33.14
CA VAL A 9 -9.83 6.28 -31.87
C VAL A 9 -9.24 5.43 -30.74
N PHE A 10 -9.37 4.11 -30.81
CA PHE A 10 -8.85 3.20 -29.79
C PHE A 10 -7.44 2.64 -30.15
N LYS A 11 -6.79 3.11 -31.24
CA LYS A 11 -5.45 2.59 -31.61
C LYS A 11 -4.32 3.14 -30.76
N ASP A 12 -4.39 4.42 -30.35
CA ASP A 12 -3.37 5.06 -29.49
C ASP A 12 -3.98 5.54 -28.17
N TYR A 13 -4.63 4.62 -27.48
CA TYR A 13 -5.33 4.90 -26.24
C TYR A 13 -4.39 5.24 -25.05
N GLY A 14 -3.09 4.93 -25.18
CA GLY A 14 -2.11 5.20 -24.12
C GLY A 14 -1.91 6.69 -23.88
N ALA A 15 -1.91 7.48 -24.96
CA ALA A 15 -1.70 8.93 -24.92
C ALA A 15 -2.82 9.70 -24.17
N VAL A 16 -4.01 9.13 -24.09
CA VAL A 16 -5.15 9.74 -23.39
C VAL A 16 -4.83 10.03 -21.90
N PHE A 17 -3.95 9.25 -21.29
CA PHE A 17 -3.56 9.46 -19.89
C PHE A 17 -2.39 10.43 -19.68
N ASP A 18 -1.74 10.90 -20.75
CA ASP A 18 -0.54 11.74 -20.63
C ASP A 18 -0.85 13.12 -20.03
N ASN A 19 -2.04 13.63 -20.28
CA ASN A 19 -2.51 14.94 -19.81
C ASN A 19 -3.26 14.86 -18.46
N LEU A 20 -3.30 13.70 -17.78
CA LEU A 20 -3.91 13.60 -16.48
C LEU A 20 -2.95 14.10 -15.39
N ASP A 21 -3.45 14.96 -14.52
CA ASP A 21 -2.76 15.35 -13.27
C ASP A 21 -2.86 14.23 -12.23
N VAL A 22 -2.05 13.22 -12.41
CA VAL A 22 -1.94 12.06 -11.49
C VAL A 22 -0.49 11.63 -11.36
N ALA A 23 -0.15 11.04 -10.22
CA ALA A 23 1.18 10.48 -10.00
C ALA A 23 1.54 9.45 -11.09
N GLU A 24 2.81 9.43 -11.52
CA GLU A 24 3.29 8.53 -12.59
C GLU A 24 2.98 7.05 -12.31
N SER A 25 3.08 6.61 -11.06
CA SER A 25 2.69 5.25 -10.66
C SER A 25 1.20 4.94 -10.92
N THR A 26 0.34 5.94 -10.82
CA THR A 26 -1.10 5.82 -11.13
C THR A 26 -1.31 5.74 -12.64
N ARG A 27 -0.58 6.56 -13.41
CA ARG A 27 -0.62 6.54 -14.89
C ARG A 27 -0.17 5.19 -15.43
N ILE A 28 0.91 4.62 -14.87
CA ILE A 28 1.39 3.27 -15.21
C ILE A 28 0.32 2.21 -14.90
N ASP A 29 -0.34 2.26 -13.73
CA ASP A 29 -1.42 1.32 -13.38
C ASP A 29 -2.62 1.46 -14.32
N TYR A 30 -2.95 2.68 -14.77
CA TYR A 30 -4.01 2.92 -15.75
C TYR A 30 -3.66 2.32 -17.11
N ARG A 31 -2.44 2.57 -17.62
CA ARG A 31 -1.98 1.98 -18.89
C ARG A 31 -1.95 0.45 -18.84
N TYR A 32 -1.58 -0.13 -17.72
CA TYR A 32 -1.58 -1.58 -17.52
C TYR A 32 -2.98 -2.20 -17.54
N ARG A 33 -4.00 -1.50 -17.04
CA ARG A 33 -5.36 -2.05 -16.91
C ARG A 33 -6.28 -1.74 -18.08
N LEU A 34 -6.00 -0.66 -18.81
CA LEU A 34 -6.84 -0.20 -19.90
C LEU A 34 -7.00 -1.21 -21.06
N PRO A 35 -5.96 -1.99 -21.45
CA PRO A 35 -6.07 -2.93 -22.57
C PRO A 35 -7.26 -3.88 -22.48
N LEU A 36 -7.66 -4.28 -21.28
CA LEU A 36 -8.85 -5.13 -21.12
C LEU A 36 -10.13 -4.44 -21.58
N PHE A 37 -10.32 -3.16 -21.25
CA PHE A 37 -11.47 -2.39 -21.69
C PHE A 37 -11.44 -2.15 -23.20
N VAL A 38 -10.27 -1.83 -23.76
CA VAL A 38 -10.09 -1.64 -25.21
C VAL A 38 -10.40 -2.93 -25.96
N SER A 39 -9.91 -4.08 -25.49
CA SER A 39 -10.25 -5.39 -26.07
C SER A 39 -11.75 -5.68 -26.01
N TYR A 40 -12.40 -5.32 -24.91
CA TYR A 40 -13.85 -5.43 -24.78
C TYR A 40 -14.59 -4.58 -25.84
N VAL A 41 -14.19 -3.31 -26.00
CA VAL A 41 -14.80 -2.42 -27.01
C VAL A 41 -14.55 -2.90 -28.43
N ASN A 42 -13.34 -3.38 -28.74
CA ASN A 42 -13.03 -3.94 -30.04
C ASN A 42 -13.88 -5.17 -30.40
N LEU A 43 -14.26 -5.96 -29.41
CA LEU A 43 -15.08 -7.16 -29.61
C LEU A 43 -16.59 -6.84 -29.70
N TYR A 44 -17.10 -5.93 -28.89
CA TYR A 44 -18.54 -5.70 -28.73
C TYR A 44 -19.02 -4.36 -29.31
N GLY A 45 -18.11 -3.51 -29.79
CA GLY A 45 -18.40 -2.16 -30.26
C GLY A 45 -18.55 -1.14 -29.14
N PHE A 46 -18.79 0.12 -29.54
CA PHE A 46 -18.94 1.25 -28.63
C PHE A 46 -20.29 1.94 -28.83
N ASP A 47 -21.07 2.04 -27.77
CA ASP A 47 -22.37 2.71 -27.70
C ASP A 47 -22.56 3.42 -26.37
N THR A 48 -23.74 4.04 -26.14
CA THR A 48 -24.10 4.74 -24.92
C THR A 48 -24.14 3.81 -23.68
N ASN A 49 -24.33 2.51 -23.87
CA ASN A 49 -24.41 1.51 -22.81
C ASN A 49 -23.07 0.77 -22.59
N THR A 50 -22.05 1.06 -23.38
CA THR A 50 -20.78 0.30 -23.37
C THR A 50 -20.19 0.20 -21.96
N TYR A 51 -20.18 1.27 -21.18
CA TYR A 51 -19.62 1.24 -19.83
C TYR A 51 -20.43 0.39 -18.86
N LEU A 52 -21.77 0.42 -18.95
CA LEU A 52 -22.66 -0.44 -18.17
C LEU A 52 -22.50 -1.91 -18.57
N ASN A 53 -22.41 -2.20 -19.86
CA ASN A 53 -22.22 -3.55 -20.38
C ASN A 53 -20.83 -4.09 -20.01
N TYR A 54 -19.79 -3.27 -20.04
CA TYR A 54 -18.47 -3.63 -19.52
C TYR A 54 -18.52 -3.99 -18.02
N LYS A 55 -19.26 -3.23 -17.21
CA LYS A 55 -19.48 -3.60 -15.80
C LYS A 55 -20.15 -4.96 -15.68
N ARG A 56 -21.17 -5.27 -16.52
CA ARG A 56 -21.82 -6.58 -16.54
C ARG A 56 -20.84 -7.69 -16.93
N HIS A 57 -20.01 -7.44 -17.92
CA HIS A 57 -18.92 -8.35 -18.32
C HIS A 57 -17.96 -8.63 -17.17
N LEU A 58 -17.48 -7.59 -16.48
CA LEU A 58 -16.62 -7.76 -15.29
C LEU A 58 -17.32 -8.55 -14.17
N ARG A 59 -18.66 -8.46 -14.03
CA ARG A 59 -19.41 -9.22 -13.02
C ARG A 59 -19.26 -10.72 -13.22
N ALA A 60 -19.24 -11.18 -14.46
CA ALA A 60 -19.11 -12.60 -14.82
C ALA A 60 -17.70 -13.18 -14.56
N THR A 61 -16.68 -12.35 -14.35
CA THR A 61 -15.32 -12.84 -14.06
C THR A 61 -15.21 -13.39 -12.64
N ALA A 62 -14.28 -14.32 -12.40
CA ALA A 62 -13.97 -14.84 -11.06
C ALA A 62 -13.14 -13.88 -10.18
N TRP A 63 -12.87 -12.66 -10.64
CA TRP A 63 -12.02 -11.70 -9.94
C TRP A 63 -12.64 -11.15 -8.66
N SER A 64 -11.78 -10.69 -7.74
CA SER A 64 -12.23 -9.99 -6.54
C SER A 64 -12.97 -8.69 -6.89
N VAL A 65 -13.91 -8.27 -6.05
CA VAL A 65 -14.64 -7.01 -6.22
C VAL A 65 -13.68 -5.82 -6.33
N SER A 66 -12.58 -5.82 -5.56
CA SER A 66 -11.54 -4.78 -5.63
C SER A 66 -10.88 -4.74 -7.02
N THR A 67 -10.55 -5.89 -7.59
CA THR A 67 -9.96 -5.98 -8.94
C THR A 67 -10.94 -5.48 -10.00
N LYS A 68 -12.19 -5.94 -9.94
CA LYS A 68 -13.26 -5.47 -10.84
C LYS A 68 -13.43 -3.95 -10.79
N ASN A 69 -13.45 -3.38 -9.58
CA ASN A 69 -13.57 -1.93 -9.39
C ASN A 69 -12.37 -1.18 -9.95
N LYS A 70 -11.14 -1.69 -9.82
CA LYS A 70 -9.97 -1.06 -10.41
C LYS A 70 -10.08 -0.96 -11.94
N HIS A 71 -10.47 -2.05 -12.62
CA HIS A 71 -10.68 -2.03 -14.07
C HIS A 71 -11.83 -1.09 -14.46
N LEU A 72 -12.92 -1.06 -13.70
CA LEU A 72 -14.04 -0.18 -13.97
C LEU A 72 -13.67 1.30 -13.76
N ILE A 73 -12.87 1.63 -12.75
CA ILE A 73 -12.37 2.99 -12.50
C ILE A 73 -11.48 3.45 -13.66
N VAL A 74 -10.56 2.61 -14.11
CA VAL A 74 -9.67 2.97 -15.22
C VAL A 74 -10.45 3.23 -16.50
N ALA A 75 -11.42 2.37 -16.83
CA ALA A 75 -12.30 2.59 -17.98
C ALA A 75 -13.11 3.89 -17.84
N ARG A 76 -13.59 4.23 -16.63
CA ARG A 76 -14.28 5.50 -16.37
C ARG A 76 -13.39 6.71 -16.58
N VAL A 77 -12.18 6.69 -16.03
CA VAL A 77 -11.22 7.79 -16.19
C VAL A 77 -10.89 7.99 -17.66
N PHE A 78 -10.64 6.91 -18.37
CA PHE A 78 -10.37 6.93 -19.80
C PHE A 78 -11.52 7.53 -20.60
N LEU A 79 -12.76 7.06 -20.40
CA LEU A 79 -13.94 7.54 -21.12
C LEU A 79 -14.25 9.01 -20.80
N LYS A 80 -14.09 9.43 -19.54
CA LYS A 80 -14.25 10.86 -19.19
C LYS A 80 -13.21 11.74 -19.84
N GLU A 81 -11.98 11.27 -19.94
CA GLU A 81 -10.92 12.01 -20.59
C GLU A 81 -11.14 12.08 -22.11
N MET A 82 -11.58 10.98 -22.74
CA MET A 82 -12.00 10.99 -24.15
C MET A 82 -13.15 11.98 -24.42
N HIS A 83 -14.13 12.04 -23.51
CA HIS A 83 -15.21 13.02 -23.63
C HIS A 83 -14.70 14.46 -23.47
N ARG A 84 -13.82 14.71 -22.48
CA ARG A 84 -13.19 16.04 -22.30
C ARG A 84 -12.40 16.51 -23.52
N GLN A 85 -11.75 15.58 -24.24
CA GLN A 85 -11.01 15.84 -25.47
C GLN A 85 -11.90 15.91 -26.71
N GLY A 86 -13.23 15.74 -26.58
CA GLY A 86 -14.15 15.74 -27.72
C GLY A 86 -14.10 14.49 -28.62
N LEU A 87 -13.38 13.43 -28.20
CA LEU A 87 -13.24 12.19 -28.94
C LEU A 87 -14.50 11.31 -28.87
N ILE A 88 -15.33 11.49 -27.86
CA ILE A 88 -16.66 10.91 -27.76
C ILE A 88 -17.68 12.00 -27.44
N PRO A 89 -18.90 11.94 -28.00
CA PRO A 89 -19.87 13.03 -27.90
C PRO A 89 -20.53 13.17 -26.52
N THR A 90 -20.57 12.11 -25.72
CA THR A 90 -21.24 12.08 -24.41
C THR A 90 -20.46 11.30 -23.37
N ASP A 91 -20.59 11.67 -22.08
CA ASP A 91 -20.10 10.86 -20.96
C ASP A 91 -20.96 9.63 -20.74
N VAL A 92 -20.57 8.49 -21.29
CA VAL A 92 -21.27 7.20 -21.17
C VAL A 92 -21.08 6.55 -19.79
N THR A 93 -20.33 7.17 -18.87
CA THR A 93 -20.09 6.66 -17.52
C THR A 93 -21.11 7.14 -16.50
N HIS A 94 -22.01 8.04 -16.91
CA HIS A 94 -23.03 8.64 -16.06
C HIS A 94 -23.91 7.57 -15.39
N ASN A 95 -24.22 7.76 -14.11
CA ASN A 95 -25.09 6.87 -13.31
C ASN A 95 -24.62 5.42 -13.12
N VAL A 96 -23.46 4.99 -13.62
CA VAL A 96 -22.95 3.65 -13.38
C VAL A 96 -22.15 3.62 -12.08
N LYS A 97 -22.70 3.01 -11.03
CA LYS A 97 -22.02 2.86 -9.72
C LYS A 97 -20.99 1.75 -9.75
N LEU A 98 -19.95 1.85 -8.93
CA LEU A 98 -19.00 0.76 -8.68
C LEU A 98 -19.69 -0.45 -8.03
N PHE A 99 -19.04 -1.61 -8.06
CA PHE A 99 -19.50 -2.76 -7.28
C PHE A 99 -19.43 -2.44 -5.79
N LYS A 100 -20.47 -2.80 -5.04
CA LYS A 100 -20.43 -2.68 -3.58
C LYS A 100 -19.34 -3.58 -3.02
N GLN A 101 -18.43 -3.00 -2.27
CA GLN A 101 -17.32 -3.71 -1.63
C GLN A 101 -17.43 -3.55 -0.12
N SER A 102 -17.26 -4.64 0.62
CA SER A 102 -17.08 -4.57 2.06
C SER A 102 -15.85 -3.74 2.38
N LYS A 103 -15.98 -2.78 3.29
CA LYS A 103 -14.86 -1.98 3.80
C LYS A 103 -13.94 -2.79 4.73
N GLN A 104 -14.37 -3.98 5.16
CA GLN A 104 -13.56 -4.81 6.03
C GLN A 104 -12.23 -5.20 5.37
N HIS A 105 -11.12 -4.88 6.03
CA HIS A 105 -9.81 -5.36 5.63
C HIS A 105 -9.73 -6.89 5.73
N LYS A 106 -9.60 -7.56 4.59
CA LYS A 106 -9.54 -9.04 4.54
C LYS A 106 -8.22 -9.62 5.06
N LYS A 107 -7.15 -8.80 5.11
CA LYS A 107 -5.82 -9.26 5.55
C LYS A 107 -5.54 -8.70 6.94
N ARG A 108 -5.36 -9.60 7.92
CA ARG A 108 -4.88 -9.25 9.25
C ARG A 108 -3.40 -8.88 9.19
N GLY A 109 -2.96 -7.96 10.05
CA GLY A 109 -1.55 -7.66 10.27
C GLY A 109 -0.77 -8.85 10.84
N LEU A 110 0.50 -8.64 11.20
CA LEU A 110 1.24 -9.61 12.00
C LEU A 110 0.57 -9.72 13.36
N ASN A 111 0.45 -10.96 13.86
CA ASN A 111 -0.02 -11.23 15.22
C ASN A 111 1.18 -11.32 16.18
N ASP A 112 0.91 -11.49 17.47
CA ASP A 112 1.95 -11.54 18.51
C ASP A 112 2.94 -12.70 18.28
N ILE A 113 2.47 -13.85 17.76
CA ILE A 113 3.32 -15.00 17.41
C ILE A 113 4.24 -14.65 16.24
N ASP A 114 3.71 -14.02 15.20
CA ASP A 114 4.49 -13.56 14.03
C ASP A 114 5.58 -12.58 14.48
N ILE A 115 5.23 -11.63 15.36
CA ILE A 115 6.17 -10.65 15.91
C ILE A 115 7.24 -11.32 16.76
N LYS A 116 6.84 -12.21 17.66
CA LYS A 116 7.79 -12.94 18.50
C LYS A 116 8.83 -13.70 17.67
N ARG A 117 8.38 -14.43 16.63
CA ARG A 117 9.28 -15.14 15.71
C ARG A 117 10.24 -14.17 15.00
N LEU A 118 9.72 -13.07 14.49
CA LEU A 118 10.49 -12.09 13.75
C LEU A 118 11.52 -11.38 14.65
N THR A 119 11.13 -10.95 15.84
CA THR A 119 12.02 -10.25 16.78
C THR A 119 13.09 -11.16 17.36
N MET A 120 12.76 -12.41 17.69
CA MET A 120 13.76 -13.42 18.12
C MET A 120 14.77 -13.65 17.00
N TRP A 121 14.32 -13.90 15.78
CA TRP A 121 15.21 -14.07 14.65
C TRP A 121 16.12 -12.86 14.43
N LEU A 122 15.60 -11.62 14.53
CA LEU A 122 16.40 -10.40 14.39
C LEU A 122 17.43 -10.25 15.52
N SER A 123 17.09 -10.67 16.76
CA SER A 123 18.03 -10.62 17.89
C SER A 123 19.14 -11.66 17.77
N ASP A 124 18.89 -12.80 17.15
CA ASP A 124 19.85 -13.88 16.98
C ASP A 124 20.82 -13.64 15.79
N LEU A 125 20.55 -12.62 14.98
CA LEU A 125 21.46 -12.24 13.87
C LEU A 125 22.79 -11.73 14.41
N SER A 126 23.90 -12.29 13.91
CA SER A 126 25.26 -11.80 14.17
C SER A 126 25.45 -10.36 13.69
N ASP A 127 26.40 -9.65 14.25
CA ASP A 127 26.72 -8.28 13.89
C ASP A 127 27.56 -8.26 12.60
N THR A 128 26.84 -8.19 11.48
CA THR A 128 27.41 -8.00 10.14
C THR A 128 26.74 -6.80 9.45
N PRO A 129 27.41 -6.15 8.49
CA PRO A 129 26.84 -5.02 7.76
C PRO A 129 25.47 -5.34 7.15
N GLU A 130 25.27 -6.56 6.60
CA GLU A 130 24.01 -7.01 6.03
C GLU A 130 22.90 -7.14 7.08
N ASN A 131 23.22 -7.70 8.23
CA ASN A 131 22.28 -7.90 9.33
C ASN A 131 21.93 -6.57 10.01
N ASP A 132 22.88 -5.67 10.18
CA ASP A 132 22.63 -4.30 10.66
C ASP A 132 21.67 -3.55 9.75
N ARG A 133 21.83 -3.71 8.42
CA ARG A 133 20.86 -3.18 7.45
C ARG A 133 19.46 -3.76 7.66
N LEU A 134 19.33 -5.08 7.87
CA LEU A 134 18.04 -5.71 8.13
C LEU A 134 17.43 -5.22 9.45
N LYS A 135 18.21 -5.19 10.53
CA LYS A 135 17.79 -4.66 11.84
C LYS A 135 17.26 -3.21 11.71
N ALA A 136 17.98 -2.34 10.98
CA ALA A 136 17.58 -0.96 10.73
C ALA A 136 16.27 -0.87 9.90
N ILE A 137 16.14 -1.63 8.82
CA ILE A 137 14.92 -1.67 7.99
C ILE A 137 13.72 -2.14 8.82
N PHE A 138 13.84 -3.25 9.56
CA PHE A 138 12.74 -3.77 10.35
C PHE A 138 12.38 -2.86 11.51
N SER A 139 13.32 -2.15 12.13
CA SER A 139 13.02 -1.15 13.15
C SER A 139 12.12 -0.04 12.60
N LEU A 140 12.38 0.47 11.38
CA LEU A 140 11.55 1.47 10.75
C LEU A 140 10.18 0.95 10.35
N LEU A 141 10.08 -0.30 9.93
CA LEU A 141 8.81 -0.91 9.53
C LEU A 141 7.92 -1.26 10.72
N LEU A 142 8.50 -1.74 11.83
CA LEU A 142 7.75 -2.23 12.99
C LEU A 142 7.50 -1.15 14.03
N LEU A 143 8.50 -0.29 14.28
CA LEU A 143 8.48 0.69 15.38
C LEU A 143 8.08 2.10 14.92
N GLN A 144 8.18 2.40 13.61
CA GLN A 144 7.79 3.69 13.03
C GLN A 144 6.63 3.54 12.03
N GLY A 145 6.24 2.30 11.71
CA GLY A 145 5.15 1.99 10.78
C GLY A 145 5.37 2.56 9.37
N LEU A 146 6.63 2.76 8.93
CA LEU A 146 6.92 3.27 7.60
C LEU A 146 6.40 2.34 6.51
N ARG A 147 5.96 2.92 5.38
CA ARG A 147 5.65 2.13 4.18
C ARG A 147 6.94 1.71 3.49
N LEU A 148 6.93 0.59 2.76
CA LEU A 148 8.10 0.14 2.01
C LEU A 148 8.67 1.22 1.09
N VAL A 149 7.81 1.95 0.40
CA VAL A 149 8.23 3.03 -0.50
C VAL A 149 8.86 4.20 0.26
N GLU A 150 8.39 4.47 1.47
CA GLU A 150 8.95 5.51 2.34
C GLU A 150 10.37 5.10 2.76
N VAL A 151 10.57 3.88 3.24
CA VAL A 151 11.91 3.34 3.60
C VAL A 151 12.88 3.40 2.42
N CYS A 152 12.43 3.00 1.22
CA CYS A 152 13.29 2.99 0.03
C CYS A 152 13.66 4.39 -0.48
N ARG A 153 12.86 5.42 -0.13
CA ARG A 153 13.10 6.81 -0.57
C ARG A 153 13.99 7.61 0.36
N LEU A 154 14.30 7.09 1.55
CA LEU A 154 15.16 7.78 2.50
C LEU A 154 16.56 7.98 1.95
N ASP A 155 17.07 9.17 2.20
CA ASP A 155 18.47 9.53 2.05
C ASP A 155 19.14 9.64 3.43
N VAL A 156 20.46 9.64 3.48
CA VAL A 156 21.21 9.77 4.75
C VAL A 156 20.90 11.10 5.43
N GLU A 157 20.72 12.15 4.64
CA GLU A 157 20.40 13.51 5.07
C GLU A 157 19.01 13.61 5.70
N ASP A 158 18.13 12.63 5.44
CA ASP A 158 16.81 12.56 6.06
C ASP A 158 16.86 12.15 7.52
N PHE A 159 17.98 11.59 7.98
CA PHE A 159 18.16 11.23 9.38
C PHE A 159 18.79 12.37 10.17
N ASP A 160 17.97 13.17 10.82
CA ASP A 160 18.37 14.16 11.81
C ASP A 160 18.82 13.45 13.10
N ARG A 161 20.14 13.31 13.24
CA ARG A 161 20.77 12.54 14.32
C ARG A 161 20.70 13.26 15.67
N GLU A 162 20.58 14.57 15.66
CA GLU A 162 20.54 15.41 16.86
C GLU A 162 19.15 15.40 17.48
N ASN A 163 18.12 15.53 16.66
CA ASN A 163 16.72 15.55 17.11
C ASN A 163 16.05 14.17 17.01
N GLU A 164 16.79 13.11 16.68
CA GLU A 164 16.33 11.72 16.60
C GLU A 164 15.04 11.55 15.79
N ARG A 165 15.00 12.11 14.59
CA ARG A 165 13.84 12.05 13.68
C ARG A 165 14.27 11.77 12.23
N LEU A 166 13.31 11.28 11.45
CA LEU A 166 13.43 11.13 10.00
C LEU A 166 12.52 12.10 9.28
N PHE A 167 13.00 12.67 8.19
CA PHE A 167 12.18 13.41 7.23
C PHE A 167 11.70 12.46 6.14
N VAL A 168 10.39 12.20 6.08
CA VAL A 168 9.81 11.14 5.26
C VAL A 168 8.88 11.70 4.19
N TRP A 169 9.08 11.32 2.93
CA TRP A 169 8.15 11.61 1.85
C TRP A 169 6.83 10.86 2.05
N GLY A 170 5.79 11.55 2.46
CA GLY A 170 4.45 11.00 2.56
C GLY A 170 3.90 10.58 1.18
N LYS A 171 3.05 9.55 1.14
CA LYS A 171 2.41 9.13 -0.13
C LYS A 171 1.51 10.24 -0.67
N GLY A 172 1.86 10.79 -1.85
CA GLY A 172 1.13 11.87 -2.51
C GLY A 172 1.24 13.19 -1.76
N ARG A 173 2.37 13.49 -1.18
CA ARG A 173 2.81 14.79 -0.68
C ARG A 173 4.02 15.24 -1.48
N ASP A 174 4.15 16.55 -1.59
CA ASP A 174 5.26 17.21 -2.30
C ASP A 174 6.32 17.72 -1.32
N ASP A 175 6.18 17.42 -0.03
CA ASP A 175 7.09 17.75 1.06
C ASP A 175 7.38 16.54 1.96
N LYS A 176 8.50 16.62 2.69
CA LYS A 176 8.86 15.65 3.72
C LYS A 176 8.26 16.07 5.06
N GLU A 177 7.72 15.12 5.81
CA GLU A 177 7.23 15.33 7.17
C GLU A 177 8.17 14.70 8.21
N PRO A 178 8.39 15.34 9.36
CA PRO A 178 9.22 14.80 10.42
C PRO A 178 8.50 13.62 11.11
N VAL A 179 9.24 12.55 11.32
CA VAL A 179 8.80 11.35 12.06
C VAL A 179 9.76 11.13 13.22
N PRO A 180 9.32 11.30 14.47
CA PRO A 180 10.16 11.04 15.63
C PRO A 180 10.51 9.55 15.70
N LEU A 181 11.75 9.25 16.06
CA LEU A 181 12.25 7.88 16.14
C LEU A 181 12.21 7.37 17.59
N LEU A 182 11.84 6.10 17.74
CA LEU A 182 12.05 5.40 18.98
C LEU A 182 13.55 5.10 19.19
N PRO A 183 14.05 5.04 20.44
CA PRO A 183 15.47 4.82 20.73
C PRO A 183 16.08 3.60 20.04
N GLN A 184 15.31 2.51 19.94
CA GLN A 184 15.75 1.29 19.24
C GLN A 184 15.98 1.52 17.73
N SER A 185 15.16 2.36 17.10
CA SER A 185 15.33 2.70 15.67
C SER A 185 16.55 3.60 15.48
N VAL A 186 16.79 4.55 16.39
CA VAL A 186 17.99 5.40 16.36
C VAL A 186 19.25 4.55 16.48
N THR A 187 19.28 3.63 17.46
CA THR A 187 20.42 2.72 17.66
C THR A 187 20.67 1.86 16.43
N SER A 188 19.64 1.24 15.87
CA SER A 188 19.76 0.39 14.68
C SER A 188 20.24 1.17 13.45
N LEU A 189 19.77 2.40 13.26
CA LEU A 189 20.20 3.26 12.16
C LEU A 189 21.67 3.71 12.32
N ARG A 190 22.06 4.14 13.53
CA ARG A 190 23.43 4.53 13.81
C ARG A 190 24.41 3.36 13.59
N GLN A 191 24.04 2.16 14.04
CA GLN A 191 24.84 0.95 13.85
C GLN A 191 24.97 0.61 12.36
N TYR A 192 23.84 0.60 11.63
CA TYR A 192 23.83 0.34 10.19
C TYR A 192 24.72 1.32 9.41
N LEU A 193 24.59 2.63 9.67
CA LEU A 193 25.39 3.65 8.98
C LEU A 193 26.87 3.49 9.24
N ARG A 194 27.25 3.08 10.47
CA ARG A 194 28.65 2.82 10.85
C ARG A 194 29.20 1.58 10.15
N SER A 195 28.51 0.44 10.27
CA SER A 195 29.01 -0.85 9.76
C SER A 195 29.02 -0.94 8.23
N ASN A 196 28.17 -0.17 7.54
CA ASN A 196 28.08 -0.14 6.08
C ASN A 196 28.77 1.08 5.46
N GLU A 197 29.40 1.94 6.26
CA GLU A 197 30.09 3.17 5.83
C GLU A 197 29.24 4.07 4.92
N VAL A 198 27.92 4.12 5.16
CA VAL A 198 26.98 4.92 4.37
C VAL A 198 27.01 6.36 4.87
N LYS A 199 27.61 7.27 4.09
CA LYS A 199 27.81 8.67 4.46
C LYS A 199 26.84 9.64 3.81
N GLU A 200 26.37 9.36 2.59
CA GLU A 200 25.53 10.25 1.79
C GLU A 200 24.64 9.48 0.81
N GLY A 201 23.65 10.15 0.24
CA GLY A 201 22.73 9.63 -0.76
C GLY A 201 21.77 8.60 -0.19
N ALA A 202 21.42 7.57 -0.97
CA ALA A 202 20.42 6.58 -0.56
C ALA A 202 20.76 5.92 0.79
N LEU A 203 19.85 6.05 1.77
CA LEU A 203 20.03 5.48 3.11
C LEU A 203 20.14 3.95 3.02
N PHE A 204 19.28 3.28 2.26
CA PHE A 204 19.35 1.83 2.07
C PHE A 204 19.75 1.49 0.63
N ARG A 205 20.84 0.72 0.51
CA ARG A 205 21.41 0.29 -0.77
C ARG A 205 21.18 -1.20 -1.01
N SER A 206 21.13 -1.58 -2.28
CA SER A 206 20.97 -2.97 -2.71
C SER A 206 22.31 -3.72 -2.62
N ASN A 207 22.26 -4.96 -2.13
CA ASN A 207 23.38 -5.91 -2.16
C ASN A 207 23.20 -6.96 -3.28
N SER A 208 22.18 -6.84 -4.14
CA SER A 208 22.04 -7.76 -5.26
C SER A 208 23.10 -7.50 -6.32
N HIS A 209 23.61 -8.56 -6.95
CA HIS A 209 24.70 -8.49 -7.92
C HIS A 209 24.46 -7.45 -9.03
N SER A 210 23.23 -7.42 -9.59
CA SER A 210 22.87 -6.51 -10.68
C SER A 210 22.60 -5.06 -10.26
N GLN A 211 22.42 -4.79 -8.94
CA GLN A 211 22.04 -3.48 -8.41
C GLN A 211 22.92 -3.06 -7.22
N MET A 212 24.11 -3.66 -7.10
CA MET A 212 25.03 -3.41 -5.98
C MET A 212 25.28 -1.90 -5.77
N GLY A 213 25.13 -1.43 -4.54
CA GLY A 213 25.34 -0.04 -4.16
C GLY A 213 24.26 0.96 -4.61
N ARG A 214 23.34 0.59 -5.50
CA ARG A 214 22.22 1.46 -5.90
C ARG A 214 21.14 1.50 -4.83
N ARG A 215 20.29 2.52 -4.85
CA ARG A 215 19.14 2.64 -3.96
C ARG A 215 18.31 1.34 -3.95
N LEU A 216 17.98 0.84 -2.76
CA LEU A 216 17.13 -0.32 -2.60
C LEU A 216 15.72 -0.03 -3.18
N SER A 217 15.28 -0.82 -4.14
CA SER A 217 13.96 -0.66 -4.73
C SER A 217 12.86 -1.24 -3.83
N THR A 218 11.64 -0.70 -3.95
CA THR A 218 10.47 -1.22 -3.23
C THR A 218 10.18 -2.69 -3.58
N ARG A 219 10.50 -3.12 -4.81
CA ARG A 219 10.39 -4.51 -5.23
C ARG A 219 11.42 -5.37 -4.51
N GLY A 220 12.70 -4.97 -4.52
CA GLY A 220 13.76 -5.70 -3.84
C GLY A 220 13.51 -5.81 -2.33
N LEU A 221 13.09 -4.71 -1.68
CA LEU A 221 12.73 -4.76 -0.26
C LEU A 221 11.56 -5.71 0.01
N ARG A 222 10.53 -5.72 -0.85
CA ARG A 222 9.41 -6.67 -0.72
C ARG A 222 9.85 -8.12 -0.87
N GLU A 223 10.76 -8.40 -1.79
CA GLU A 223 11.33 -9.73 -2.01
C GLU A 223 12.13 -10.18 -0.78
N ILE A 224 13.01 -9.34 -0.23
CA ILE A 224 13.76 -9.62 1.01
C ILE A 224 12.80 -10.01 2.15
N ILE A 225 11.79 -9.18 2.43
CA ILE A 225 10.81 -9.42 3.50
C ILE A 225 10.02 -10.71 3.23
N SER A 226 9.64 -10.96 1.97
CA SER A 226 8.89 -12.17 1.60
C SER A 226 9.69 -13.44 1.86
N VAL A 227 10.99 -13.44 1.57
CA VAL A 227 11.90 -14.56 1.86
C VAL A 227 12.00 -14.80 3.37
N ILE A 228 12.24 -13.74 4.15
CA ILE A 228 12.33 -13.82 5.61
C ILE A 228 11.01 -14.32 6.22
N PHE A 229 9.87 -13.77 5.80
CA PHE A 229 8.56 -14.20 6.30
C PHE A 229 8.28 -15.65 5.97
N LYS A 230 8.64 -16.11 4.75
CA LYS A 230 8.50 -17.52 4.37
C LYS A 230 9.36 -18.42 5.24
N MET A 231 10.62 -18.06 5.49
CA MET A 231 11.55 -18.80 6.35
C MET A 231 11.00 -18.91 7.80
N LEU A 232 10.38 -17.84 8.31
CA LEU A 232 9.80 -17.80 9.65
C LEU A 232 8.36 -18.34 9.71
N HIS A 233 7.84 -18.94 8.65
CA HIS A 233 6.46 -19.41 8.54
C HIS A 233 5.41 -18.31 8.84
N ILE A 234 5.70 -17.06 8.46
CA ILE A 234 4.79 -15.90 8.59
C ILE A 234 4.01 -15.76 7.29
N ASN A 235 2.75 -16.16 7.28
CA ASN A 235 1.89 -16.07 6.10
C ASN A 235 1.24 -14.67 6.00
N LYS A 236 2.08 -13.64 5.88
CA LYS A 236 1.67 -12.24 5.77
C LYS A 236 2.46 -11.54 4.66
N THR A 237 2.05 -10.31 4.32
CA THR A 237 2.80 -9.45 3.42
C THR A 237 3.56 -8.38 4.21
N ALA A 238 4.56 -7.78 3.60
CA ALA A 238 5.32 -6.68 4.20
C ALA A 238 4.43 -5.51 4.71
N HIS A 239 3.23 -5.30 4.14
CA HIS A 239 2.28 -4.30 4.65
C HIS A 239 1.72 -4.69 6.03
N GLY A 240 1.81 -5.96 6.42
CA GLY A 240 1.43 -6.45 7.75
C GLY A 240 2.22 -5.81 8.89
N THR A 241 3.47 -5.35 8.66
CA THR A 241 4.26 -4.63 9.67
C THR A 241 3.60 -3.31 10.07
N ARG A 242 3.15 -2.54 9.07
CA ARG A 242 2.43 -1.29 9.32
C ARG A 242 1.06 -1.52 9.97
N HIS A 243 0.36 -2.59 9.59
CA HIS A 243 -0.88 -3.00 10.27
C HIS A 243 -0.63 -3.31 11.75
N PHE A 244 0.45 -4.03 12.05
CA PHE A 244 0.87 -4.29 13.43
C PHE A 244 1.11 -2.98 14.18
N TYR A 245 1.95 -2.09 13.67
CA TYR A 245 2.22 -0.78 14.27
C TYR A 245 0.93 -0.01 14.57
N THR A 246 0.03 0.11 13.58
CA THR A 246 -1.25 0.81 13.75
C THR A 246 -2.12 0.15 14.82
N SER A 247 -2.20 -1.18 14.84
CA SER A 247 -2.99 -1.92 15.82
C SER A 247 -2.42 -1.77 17.25
N GLN A 248 -1.09 -1.74 17.39
CA GLN A 248 -0.45 -1.49 18.69
C GLN A 248 -0.77 -0.09 19.21
N LEU A 249 -0.67 0.95 18.37
CA LEU A 249 -1.05 2.30 18.79
C LEU A 249 -2.51 2.38 19.23
N LEU A 250 -3.44 1.85 18.44
CA LEU A 250 -4.87 1.83 18.78
C LEU A 250 -5.17 1.04 20.07
N LYS A 251 -4.38 0.01 20.38
CA LYS A 251 -4.52 -0.77 21.62
C LYS A 251 -4.06 0.01 22.84
N HIS A 252 -3.00 0.82 22.70
CA HIS A 252 -2.40 1.57 23.81
C HIS A 252 -2.92 3.00 23.95
N MET A 253 -3.58 3.52 22.90
CA MET A 253 -4.16 4.87 22.82
C MET A 253 -5.67 4.76 22.47
N PRO A 254 -6.49 4.11 23.33
CA PRO A 254 -7.90 3.87 23.03
C PRO A 254 -8.69 5.17 23.01
N GLY A 255 -9.36 5.45 21.88
CA GLY A 255 -10.13 6.68 21.68
C GLY A 255 -9.34 7.84 21.06
N GLU A 256 -8.02 7.82 21.06
CA GLU A 256 -7.14 8.90 20.57
C GLU A 256 -6.86 8.74 19.06
N LEU A 257 -7.93 8.65 18.27
CA LEU A 257 -7.80 8.37 16.82
C LEU A 257 -7.04 9.45 16.06
N LEU A 258 -7.08 10.71 16.51
CA LEU A 258 -6.36 11.81 15.89
C LEU A 258 -4.85 11.66 16.09
N ASP A 259 -4.41 11.35 17.32
CA ASP A 259 -3.01 11.16 17.62
C ASP A 259 -2.46 9.92 16.91
N VAL A 260 -3.23 8.81 16.93
CA VAL A 260 -2.89 7.63 16.14
C VAL A 260 -2.81 7.96 14.63
N ALA A 261 -3.69 8.81 14.10
CA ALA A 261 -3.64 9.24 12.70
C ALA A 261 -2.36 10.02 12.39
N GLN A 262 -1.92 10.87 13.31
CA GLN A 262 -0.69 11.65 13.21
C GLN A 262 0.54 10.72 13.18
N PHE A 263 0.70 9.81 14.16
CA PHE A 263 1.82 8.87 14.21
C PHE A 263 1.84 7.90 13.04
N THR A 264 0.67 7.42 12.61
CA THR A 264 0.57 6.50 11.48
C THR A 264 0.57 7.21 10.13
N ARG A 265 0.45 8.53 10.09
CA ARG A 265 0.36 9.33 8.86
C ARG A 265 -0.78 8.84 7.94
N HIS A 266 -1.96 8.56 8.53
CA HIS A 266 -3.16 8.26 7.78
C HIS A 266 -3.89 9.55 7.39
N ARG A 267 -4.25 9.68 6.09
CA ARG A 267 -5.01 10.83 5.58
C ARG A 267 -6.48 10.82 6.00
N SER A 268 -7.02 9.66 6.30
CA SER A 268 -8.42 9.46 6.65
C SER A 268 -8.54 8.72 7.97
N ILE A 269 -9.22 9.35 8.93
CA ILE A 269 -9.56 8.75 10.23
C ILE A 269 -10.50 7.55 10.04
N GLU A 270 -11.33 7.54 8.97
CA GLU A 270 -12.19 6.40 8.64
C GLU A 270 -11.44 5.10 8.48
N MET A 271 -10.23 5.16 7.92
CA MET A 271 -9.36 3.96 7.84
C MET A 271 -8.98 3.44 9.24
N LEU A 272 -8.73 4.34 10.20
CA LEU A 272 -8.41 3.97 11.57
C LEU A 272 -9.62 3.47 12.35
N ARG A 273 -10.80 4.04 12.11
CA ARG A 273 -12.07 3.55 12.71
C ARG A 273 -12.34 2.09 12.39
N GLU A 274 -11.97 1.63 11.19
CA GLU A 274 -12.10 0.21 10.83
C GLU A 274 -11.19 -0.70 11.67
N TYR A 275 -9.98 -0.23 12.02
CA TYR A 275 -9.09 -0.95 12.93
C TYR A 275 -9.58 -0.88 14.38
N ASP A 276 -10.02 0.28 14.84
CA ASP A 276 -10.52 0.50 16.20
C ASP A 276 -11.79 -0.34 16.47
N ASN A 277 -12.73 -0.37 15.50
CA ASN A 277 -13.93 -1.19 15.60
C ASN A 277 -13.62 -2.69 15.70
N ARG A 278 -12.58 -3.19 15.05
CA ARG A 278 -12.14 -4.59 15.17
C ARG A 278 -11.54 -4.88 16.54
N ASN A 279 -10.65 -4.02 17.01
CA ASN A 279 -10.09 -4.16 18.36
C ASN A 279 -11.22 -4.16 19.38
N LYS A 280 -12.21 -3.27 19.25
CA LYS A 280 -13.40 -3.24 20.12
C LYS A 280 -14.26 -4.50 19.99
N GLN A 281 -14.43 -5.07 18.81
CA GLN A 281 -15.15 -6.32 18.59
C GLN A 281 -14.43 -7.53 19.19
N ASP A 282 -13.10 -7.61 19.03
CA ASP A 282 -12.30 -8.69 19.64
C ASP A 282 -12.36 -8.60 21.17
N PHE A 283 -12.24 -7.40 21.76
CA PHE A 283 -12.47 -7.19 23.21
C PHE A 283 -13.92 -7.45 23.67
N ALA A 284 -14.90 -7.10 22.82
CA ALA A 284 -16.30 -7.34 23.11
C ALA A 284 -16.65 -8.83 23.06
N LEU A 285 -15.98 -9.59 22.17
CA LEU A 285 -16.20 -11.03 22.04
C LEU A 285 -15.83 -11.76 23.35
N ASP A 286 -14.69 -11.41 23.95
CA ASP A 286 -14.29 -11.98 25.24
C ASP A 286 -15.31 -11.70 26.34
N LYS A 287 -15.88 -10.48 26.37
CA LYS A 287 -16.96 -10.11 27.29
C LYS A 287 -18.26 -10.88 26.99
N VAL A 288 -18.59 -11.06 25.71
CA VAL A 288 -19.74 -11.85 25.27
C VAL A 288 -19.56 -13.31 25.69
N ILE A 289 -18.39 -13.91 25.42
CA ILE A 289 -18.07 -15.28 25.82
C ILE A 289 -18.21 -15.42 27.35
N SER A 290 -17.66 -14.48 28.10
CA SER A 290 -17.77 -14.46 29.57
C SER A 290 -19.23 -14.32 30.04
N ALA A 291 -20.02 -13.48 29.38
CA ALA A 291 -21.44 -13.27 29.72
C ALA A 291 -22.30 -14.53 29.50
N PHE A 292 -21.90 -15.42 28.59
CA PHE A 292 -22.62 -16.65 28.25
C PHE A 292 -21.91 -17.93 28.72
N ALA A 293 -20.82 -17.82 29.52
CA ALA A 293 -20.05 -18.98 30.01
C ALA A 293 -20.85 -19.97 30.85
N GLY A 294 -22.00 -19.55 31.44
CA GLY A 294 -22.90 -20.41 32.21
C GLY A 294 -24.04 -21.04 31.37
N VAL A 295 -24.14 -20.78 30.09
CA VAL A 295 -25.20 -21.32 29.25
C VAL A 295 -24.67 -22.57 28.53
N SER A 296 -25.16 -23.75 28.91
CA SER A 296 -24.87 -25.04 28.23
C SER A 296 -26.14 -25.58 27.57
N PHE A 297 -25.99 -26.21 26.39
CA PHE A 297 -27.05 -26.88 25.66
C PHE A 297 -26.84 -28.38 25.71
#